data_c2e4d61970376831f1d7c644cd03ab7d
#
_entry.id   c2e4d61970376831f1d7c644cd03ab7d
#
_cell.length_a   1.000
_cell.length_b   1.000
_cell.length_c   1.000
_cell.angle_alpha   90.00
_cell.angle_beta   90.00
_cell.angle_gamma   90.00
#
_symmetry.space_group_name_H-M   'P 1'
#
loop_
_entity.id
_entity.type
_entity.pdbx_description
1 polymer ?
#
loop_
_entity_poly.entity_id
_entity_poly.type
_entity_poly.pdbx_seq_one_letter_code
_entity_poly.pdbx_strand_id
1 'polypeptide(L)'
;DTDRSRGLGDVYKRQVVTIARGFGSGGKEIGTKLADRFGIPCYERQILKLASDASGLNESLFAQIDERIRGNVLAKKLTGISFHRVAEPQDKHFESDRNLYNIQAEIIRRLADTTSCVILGKAADYVLKDYDNVVSFYIEAPRAACVKSIMNKMKVSESEAHKLIRKTDKYR
;
A
#
# COMPACT_ATOMS: atom_id res chain seq x y z
N ASP A 1 -25.90 -12.72 38.38
CA ASP A 1 -24.43 -12.59 38.08
C ASP A 1 -24.08 -13.19 36.70
N THR A 2 -24.90 -12.89 35.71
CA THR A 2 -24.73 -13.47 34.37
C THR A 2 -25.16 -12.52 33.26
N ASP A 3 -24.69 -11.27 33.27
CA ASP A 3 -24.98 -10.40 32.12
C ASP A 3 -23.95 -9.31 31.84
N ARG A 4 -22.67 -9.63 32.06
CA ARG A 4 -21.55 -8.75 31.62
C ARG A 4 -20.81 -9.25 30.39
N SER A 5 -21.21 -10.35 29.77
CA SER A 5 -20.53 -10.94 28.62
C SER A 5 -21.18 -10.66 27.27
N ARG A 6 -22.28 -9.92 27.19
CA ARG A 6 -23.01 -9.64 25.94
C ARG A 6 -22.65 -8.32 25.26
N GLY A 7 -21.73 -7.54 25.79
CA GLY A 7 -21.35 -6.23 25.22
C GLY A 7 -19.97 -6.15 24.56
N LEU A 8 -19.15 -7.19 24.67
CA LEU A 8 -17.76 -7.19 24.19
C LEU A 8 -17.46 -8.23 23.09
N GLY A 9 -18.50 -8.96 22.64
CA GLY A 9 -18.33 -10.10 21.73
C GLY A 9 -18.20 -9.78 20.26
N ASP A 10 -18.53 -8.57 19.80
CA ASP A 10 -18.72 -8.31 18.37
C ASP A 10 -17.94 -7.14 17.79
N VAL A 11 -17.03 -6.55 18.52
CA VAL A 11 -15.96 -5.78 17.88
C VAL A 11 -14.82 -6.76 17.62
N TYR A 12 -15.02 -7.71 16.71
CA TYR A 12 -13.89 -8.36 16.05
C TYR A 12 -13.06 -7.23 15.46
N LYS A 13 -11.96 -6.90 16.13
CA LYS A 13 -11.00 -5.93 15.61
C LYS A 13 -10.63 -6.40 14.22
N ARG A 14 -11.09 -5.69 13.21
CA ARG A 14 -10.74 -5.99 11.83
C ARG A 14 -9.23 -6.02 11.75
N GLN A 15 -8.67 -7.11 11.25
CA GLN A 15 -7.22 -7.28 11.22
C GLN A 15 -6.71 -6.88 9.85
N VAL A 16 -5.75 -5.98 9.83
CA VAL A 16 -5.08 -5.53 8.61
C VAL A 16 -3.63 -5.96 8.62
N VAL A 17 -3.20 -6.54 7.52
CA VAL A 17 -1.79 -6.86 7.29
C VAL A 17 -1.25 -5.97 6.19
N THR A 18 -0.25 -5.16 6.49
CA THR A 18 0.47 -4.40 5.47
C THR A 18 1.77 -5.12 5.11
N ILE A 19 2.07 -5.19 3.82
CA ILE A 19 3.29 -5.83 3.32
C ILE A 19 4.04 -4.86 2.42
N ALA A 20 5.12 -4.30 2.95
CA ALA A 20 6.16 -3.67 2.16
C ALA A 20 7.15 -4.74 1.67
N ARG A 21 7.78 -4.54 0.51
CA ARG A 21 8.59 -5.60 -0.11
C ARG A 21 9.64 -5.07 -1.06
N GLY A 22 10.78 -5.72 -1.11
CA GLY A 22 11.80 -5.56 -2.14
C GLY A 22 11.31 -6.07 -3.50
N PHE A 23 11.82 -5.51 -4.59
CA PHE A 23 11.45 -5.93 -5.94
C PHE A 23 12.04 -7.30 -6.26
N GLY A 24 11.18 -8.26 -6.60
CA GLY A 24 11.59 -9.64 -6.86
C GLY A 24 11.66 -10.54 -5.61
N SER A 25 11.36 -10.01 -4.40
CA SER A 25 11.42 -10.77 -3.15
C SER A 25 10.31 -11.82 -2.97
N GLY A 26 9.29 -11.82 -3.84
CA GLY A 26 8.12 -12.70 -3.65
C GLY A 26 7.05 -12.16 -2.72
N GLY A 27 7.23 -10.95 -2.18
CA GLY A 27 6.29 -10.37 -1.21
C GLY A 27 4.86 -10.22 -1.70
N LYS A 28 4.66 -10.02 -3.02
CA LYS A 28 3.32 -10.02 -3.61
C LYS A 28 2.66 -11.40 -3.52
N GLU A 29 3.37 -12.44 -3.90
CA GLU A 29 2.89 -13.83 -3.85
C GLU A 29 2.59 -14.27 -2.42
N ILE A 30 3.44 -13.88 -1.47
CA ILE A 30 3.23 -14.14 -0.04
C ILE A 30 1.96 -13.47 0.44
N GLY A 31 1.77 -12.19 0.14
CA GLY A 31 0.59 -11.43 0.56
C GLY A 31 -0.70 -11.98 -0.07
N THR A 32 -0.69 -12.35 -1.34
CA THR A 32 -1.84 -12.98 -1.99
C THR A 32 -2.20 -14.31 -1.35
N LYS A 33 -1.20 -15.20 -1.13
CA LYS A 33 -1.42 -16.49 -0.46
C LYS A 33 -1.91 -16.32 0.98
N LEU A 34 -1.43 -15.31 1.69
CA LEU A 34 -1.89 -14.99 3.04
C LEU A 34 -3.37 -14.60 3.04
N ALA A 35 -3.75 -13.70 2.14
CA ALA A 35 -5.12 -13.26 1.97
C ALA A 35 -6.05 -14.44 1.62
N ASP A 36 -5.67 -15.28 0.66
CA ASP A 36 -6.40 -16.48 0.26
C ASP A 36 -6.59 -17.45 1.44
N ARG A 37 -5.53 -17.66 2.23
CA ARG A 37 -5.57 -18.57 3.38
C ARG A 37 -6.54 -18.10 4.49
N PHE A 38 -6.65 -16.79 4.67
CA PHE A 38 -7.57 -16.21 5.64
C PHE A 38 -8.94 -15.86 5.07
N GLY A 39 -9.15 -16.05 3.77
CA GLY A 39 -10.41 -15.69 3.11
C GLY A 39 -10.70 -14.19 3.15
N ILE A 40 -9.65 -13.33 3.15
CA ILE A 40 -9.76 -11.88 3.18
C ILE A 40 -9.23 -11.26 1.88
N PRO A 41 -9.71 -10.07 1.49
CA PRO A 41 -9.25 -9.41 0.28
C PRO A 41 -7.79 -8.96 0.36
N CYS A 42 -7.12 -8.95 -0.80
CA CYS A 42 -5.76 -8.43 -0.98
C CYS A 42 -5.80 -7.21 -1.89
N TYR A 43 -5.39 -6.06 -1.38
CA TYR A 43 -5.38 -4.80 -2.10
C TYR A 43 -3.97 -4.39 -2.53
N GLU A 44 -3.79 -4.05 -3.78
CA GLU A 44 -2.58 -3.46 -4.35
C GLU A 44 -2.98 -2.32 -5.32
N ARG A 45 -3.19 -2.66 -6.59
CA ARG A 45 -3.61 -1.67 -7.60
C ARG A 45 -5.06 -1.23 -7.44
N GLN A 46 -5.89 -2.04 -6.86
CA GLN A 46 -7.30 -1.73 -6.60
C GLN A 46 -7.49 -0.45 -5.77
N ILE A 47 -6.50 -0.08 -4.93
CA ILE A 47 -6.53 1.18 -4.19
C ILE A 47 -6.56 2.39 -5.13
N LEU A 48 -5.87 2.32 -6.28
CA LEU A 48 -5.87 3.40 -7.27
C LEU A 48 -7.27 3.58 -7.89
N LYS A 49 -7.92 2.47 -8.21
CA LYS A 49 -9.28 2.48 -8.72
C LYS A 49 -10.26 3.03 -7.68
N LEU A 50 -10.17 2.55 -6.43
CA LEU A 50 -11.01 3.07 -5.34
C LEU A 50 -10.81 4.57 -5.10
N ALA A 51 -9.56 5.05 -5.21
CA ALA A 51 -9.25 6.48 -5.10
C ALA A 51 -9.83 7.27 -6.28
N SER A 52 -9.74 6.73 -7.50
CA SER A 52 -10.35 7.30 -8.70
C SER A 52 -11.87 7.39 -8.56
N ASP A 53 -12.53 6.30 -8.18
CA ASP A 53 -13.98 6.22 -8.02
C ASP A 53 -14.48 7.20 -6.93
N ALA A 54 -13.74 7.33 -5.84
CA ALA A 54 -14.10 8.20 -4.72
C ALA A 54 -13.89 9.70 -5.00
N SER A 55 -12.91 10.05 -5.83
CA SER A 55 -12.54 11.45 -6.12
C SER A 55 -13.08 11.98 -7.45
N GLY A 56 -13.49 11.10 -8.34
CA GLY A 56 -13.82 11.44 -9.73
C GLY A 56 -12.59 11.74 -10.61
N LEU A 57 -11.39 11.58 -10.09
CA LEU A 57 -10.13 11.80 -10.82
C LEU A 57 -9.71 10.55 -11.59
N ASN A 58 -8.98 10.74 -12.69
CA ASN A 58 -8.51 9.63 -13.50
C ASN A 58 -7.50 8.75 -12.73
N GLU A 59 -7.66 7.42 -12.79
CA GLU A 59 -6.78 6.45 -12.14
C GLU A 59 -5.30 6.63 -12.54
N SER A 60 -5.04 7.10 -13.77
CA SER A 60 -3.68 7.35 -14.26
C SER A 60 -2.92 8.41 -13.44
N LEU A 61 -3.62 9.39 -12.87
CA LEU A 61 -3.00 10.39 -11.99
C LEU A 61 -2.46 9.74 -10.72
N PHE A 62 -3.21 8.83 -10.13
CA PHE A 62 -2.77 8.08 -8.95
C PHE A 62 -1.61 7.13 -9.27
N ALA A 63 -1.61 6.50 -10.45
CA ALA A 63 -0.51 5.65 -10.90
C ALA A 63 0.79 6.46 -11.11
N GLN A 64 0.70 7.66 -11.69
CA GLN A 64 1.85 8.56 -11.87
C GLN A 64 2.45 9.00 -10.54
N ILE A 65 1.62 9.24 -9.52
CA ILE A 65 2.11 9.58 -8.18
C ILE A 65 2.85 8.43 -7.54
N ASP A 66 2.32 7.24 -7.63
CA ASP A 66 3.04 6.06 -7.15
C ASP A 66 4.44 5.97 -7.77
N GLU A 67 4.57 6.27 -9.06
CA GLU A 67 5.86 6.31 -9.76
C GLU A 67 6.72 7.50 -9.32
N ARG A 68 6.14 8.68 -9.13
CA ARG A 68 6.85 9.88 -8.66
C ARG A 68 7.30 9.76 -7.21
N ILE A 69 6.47 9.22 -6.34
CA ILE A 69 6.83 8.94 -4.95
C ILE A 69 7.97 7.91 -4.91
N ARG A 70 7.94 6.92 -5.79
CA ARG A 70 9.06 5.98 -5.98
C ARG A 70 10.31 6.63 -6.57
N GLY A 71 10.19 7.77 -7.25
CA GLY A 71 11.24 8.41 -8.04
C GLY A 71 11.92 9.62 -7.41
N ASN A 72 11.43 10.21 -6.33
CA ASN A 72 11.91 11.53 -5.94
C ASN A 72 11.86 11.85 -4.45
N VAL A 73 12.75 12.78 -4.06
CA VAL A 73 12.80 13.76 -2.97
C VAL A 73 11.44 14.12 -2.31
N LEU A 74 10.32 13.82 -2.94
CA LEU A 74 8.97 14.03 -2.42
C LEU A 74 8.69 13.17 -1.18
N ALA A 75 9.23 11.95 -1.13
CA ALA A 75 9.11 11.09 0.05
C ALA A 75 9.69 11.75 1.31
N LYS A 76 10.82 12.48 1.18
CA LYS A 76 11.42 13.27 2.28
C LYS A 76 10.58 14.48 2.68
N LYS A 77 9.84 15.09 1.74
CA LYS A 77 8.94 16.21 2.04
C LYS A 77 7.59 15.76 2.60
N LEU A 78 7.18 14.51 2.33
CA LEU A 78 5.93 13.96 2.83
C LEU A 78 6.05 13.38 4.25
N THR A 79 7.23 12.98 4.69
CA THR A 79 7.48 12.41 6.03
C THR A 79 7.30 13.40 7.20
N GLY A 80 7.17 14.69 6.93
CA GLY A 80 6.95 15.73 7.97
C GLY A 80 5.56 16.36 7.95
N ILE A 81 4.62 15.86 7.13
CA ILE A 81 3.34 16.51 6.91
C ILE A 81 2.22 15.68 7.55
N SER A 82 1.56 16.31 8.50
CA SER A 82 0.32 15.81 9.07
C SER A 82 -0.75 15.72 7.96
N PHE A 83 -1.20 14.49 7.66
CA PHE A 83 -2.19 14.21 6.61
C PHE A 83 -3.59 14.43 7.16
N HIS A 84 -4.05 15.67 7.22
CA HIS A 84 -5.29 15.94 7.94
C HIS A 84 -6.48 16.33 7.08
N ARG A 85 -6.33 16.57 5.77
CA ARG A 85 -7.47 16.95 4.95
C ARG A 85 -7.23 16.67 3.46
N VAL A 86 -8.16 15.93 2.87
CA VAL A 86 -8.32 15.88 1.41
C VAL A 86 -8.87 17.23 0.95
N ALA A 87 -8.26 17.83 -0.08
CA ALA A 87 -8.76 19.07 -0.67
C ALA A 87 -10.10 18.82 -1.37
N GLU A 88 -10.97 19.81 -1.37
CA GLU A 88 -12.26 19.73 -2.04
C GLU A 88 -12.10 19.84 -3.57
N PRO A 89 -13.05 19.30 -4.38
CA PRO A 89 -12.96 19.32 -5.84
C PRO A 89 -12.79 20.73 -6.45
N GLN A 90 -13.24 21.76 -5.76
CA GLN A 90 -13.13 23.15 -6.19
C GLN A 90 -11.77 23.80 -5.88
N ASP A 91 -10.94 23.13 -5.06
CA ASP A 91 -9.62 23.64 -4.70
C ASP A 91 -8.66 23.51 -5.89
N LYS A 92 -7.93 24.59 -6.19
CA LYS A 92 -6.87 24.61 -7.23
C LYS A 92 -5.75 23.58 -6.99
N HIS A 93 -5.64 23.03 -5.78
CA HIS A 93 -4.69 21.99 -5.42
C HIS A 93 -5.29 20.58 -5.41
N PHE A 94 -6.53 20.42 -5.89
CA PHE A 94 -7.24 19.14 -5.88
C PHE A 94 -6.46 18.03 -6.61
N GLU A 95 -5.81 18.35 -7.75
CA GLU A 95 -4.97 17.41 -8.50
C GLU A 95 -3.49 17.43 -8.10
N SER A 96 -3.13 18.10 -7.01
CA SER A 96 -1.74 18.11 -6.56
C SER A 96 -1.28 16.72 -6.11
N ASP A 97 -0.01 16.41 -6.32
CA ASP A 97 0.62 15.14 -5.90
C ASP A 97 0.34 14.84 -4.41
N ARG A 98 0.34 15.87 -3.59
CA ARG A 98 0.04 15.78 -2.16
C ARG A 98 -1.40 15.34 -1.90
N ASN A 99 -2.36 15.95 -2.58
CA ASN A 99 -3.77 15.64 -2.37
C ASN A 99 -4.13 14.26 -2.90
N LEU A 100 -3.59 13.88 -4.04
CA LEU A 100 -3.77 12.53 -4.60
C LEU A 100 -3.24 11.46 -3.64
N TYR A 101 -2.09 11.71 -2.96
CA TYR A 101 -1.62 10.82 -1.89
C TYR A 101 -2.57 10.82 -0.69
N ASN A 102 -3.11 11.97 -0.28
CA ASN A 102 -4.08 12.05 0.81
C ASN A 102 -5.35 11.26 0.51
N ILE A 103 -5.84 11.31 -0.74
CA ILE A 103 -6.99 10.52 -1.19
C ILE A 103 -6.69 9.02 -1.07
N GLN A 104 -5.52 8.56 -1.53
CA GLN A 104 -5.13 7.16 -1.38
C GLN A 104 -5.03 6.76 0.11
N ALA A 105 -4.43 7.62 0.94
CA ALA A 105 -4.31 7.37 2.37
C ALA A 105 -5.68 7.27 3.06
N GLU A 106 -6.64 8.07 2.63
CA GLU A 106 -8.01 8.00 3.13
C GLU A 106 -8.70 6.69 2.75
N ILE A 107 -8.52 6.21 1.53
CA ILE A 107 -9.01 4.89 1.10
C ILE A 107 -8.40 3.78 1.95
N ILE A 108 -7.08 3.85 2.21
CA ILE A 108 -6.38 2.86 3.05
C ILE A 108 -6.96 2.85 4.47
N ARG A 109 -7.20 4.02 5.07
CA ARG A 109 -7.83 4.12 6.41
C ARG A 109 -9.23 3.52 6.43
N ARG A 110 -10.07 3.87 5.45
CA ARG A 110 -11.41 3.30 5.31
C ARG A 110 -11.40 1.79 5.20
N LEU A 111 -10.47 1.22 4.44
CA LEU A 111 -10.30 -0.22 4.36
C LEU A 111 -9.94 -0.82 5.73
N ALA A 112 -9.03 -0.18 6.47
CA ALA A 112 -8.63 -0.64 7.80
C ALA A 112 -9.79 -0.56 8.83
N ASP A 113 -10.66 0.44 8.69
CA ASP A 113 -11.81 0.64 9.57
C ASP A 113 -12.99 -0.28 9.24
N THR A 114 -13.07 -0.77 7.99
CA THR A 114 -14.27 -1.48 7.52
C THR A 114 -14.05 -2.95 7.18
N THR A 115 -12.80 -3.37 6.93
CA THR A 115 -12.52 -4.69 6.34
C THR A 115 -11.25 -5.28 6.89
N SER A 116 -11.27 -6.59 7.23
CA SER A 116 -10.03 -7.34 7.41
C SER A 116 -9.41 -7.55 6.03
N CYS A 117 -8.14 -7.19 5.84
CA CYS A 117 -7.51 -7.26 4.52
C CYS A 117 -5.99 -7.32 4.58
N VAL A 118 -5.39 -7.71 3.46
CA VAL A 118 -3.95 -7.55 3.20
C VAL A 118 -3.77 -6.37 2.25
N ILE A 119 -2.86 -5.46 2.58
CA ILE A 119 -2.52 -4.30 1.73
C ILE A 119 -1.06 -4.39 1.30
N LEU A 120 -0.82 -4.38 0.00
CA LEU A 120 0.51 -4.51 -0.59
C LEU A 120 1.08 -3.15 -1.00
N GLY A 121 2.06 -2.66 -0.25
CA GLY A 121 2.75 -1.39 -0.51
C GLY A 121 1.90 -0.16 -0.25
N LYS A 122 1.98 0.85 -1.13
CA LYS A 122 1.22 2.12 -1.04
C LYS A 122 1.52 2.93 0.23
N ALA A 123 2.68 2.71 0.86
CA ALA A 123 3.01 3.26 2.17
C ALA A 123 1.92 2.98 3.23
N ALA A 124 1.18 1.86 3.10
CA ALA A 124 0.09 1.52 4.00
C ALA A 124 0.57 1.30 5.43
N ASP A 125 1.78 0.77 5.62
CA ASP A 125 2.47 0.67 6.90
C ASP A 125 2.64 2.04 7.58
N TYR A 126 3.01 3.07 6.81
CA TYR A 126 3.13 4.44 7.30
C TYR A 126 1.76 5.09 7.56
N VAL A 127 0.81 4.90 6.63
CA VAL A 127 -0.56 5.48 6.75
C VAL A 127 -1.28 4.94 7.99
N LEU A 128 -1.06 3.67 8.31
CA LEU A 128 -1.74 2.94 9.40
C LEU A 128 -0.84 2.71 10.64
N LYS A 129 0.25 3.45 10.77
CA LYS A 129 1.25 3.26 11.84
C LYS A 129 0.69 3.37 13.27
N ASP A 130 -0.38 4.15 13.43
CA ASP A 130 -1.01 4.42 14.73
C ASP A 130 -2.28 3.55 14.95
N TYR A 131 -2.51 2.53 14.11
CA TYR A 131 -3.65 1.62 14.21
C TYR A 131 -3.29 0.36 14.99
N ASP A 132 -4.03 0.07 16.05
CA ASP A 132 -3.80 -1.10 16.93
C ASP A 132 -4.15 -2.44 16.27
N ASN A 133 -4.95 -2.43 15.19
CA ASN A 133 -5.42 -3.61 14.47
C ASN A 133 -4.58 -3.91 13.22
N VAL A 134 -3.38 -3.33 13.10
CA VAL A 134 -2.50 -3.46 11.94
C VAL A 134 -1.22 -4.18 12.31
N VAL A 135 -0.85 -5.18 11.50
CA VAL A 135 0.46 -5.83 11.56
C VAL A 135 1.21 -5.53 10.27
N SER A 136 2.41 -4.98 10.38
CA SER A 136 3.22 -4.58 9.24
C SER A 136 4.41 -5.51 9.05
N PHE A 137 4.62 -5.97 7.82
CA PHE A 137 5.76 -6.79 7.41
C PHE A 137 6.56 -6.12 6.31
N TYR A 138 7.86 -6.34 6.33
CA TYR A 138 8.74 -6.05 5.21
C TYR A 138 9.33 -7.37 4.68
N ILE A 139 9.11 -7.67 3.41
CA ILE A 139 9.55 -8.92 2.79
C ILE A 139 10.78 -8.66 1.93
N GLU A 140 11.88 -9.27 2.31
CA GLU A 140 13.14 -9.27 1.55
C GLU A 140 13.50 -10.68 1.09
N ALA A 141 14.38 -10.76 0.11
CA ALA A 141 15.04 -11.99 -0.31
C ALA A 141 16.49 -11.68 -0.72
N PRO A 142 17.38 -12.68 -0.68
CA PRO A 142 18.74 -12.51 -1.17
C PRO A 142 18.77 -11.97 -2.60
N ARG A 143 19.68 -11.06 -2.90
CA ARG A 143 19.76 -10.38 -4.19
C ARG A 143 19.75 -11.33 -5.37
N ALA A 144 20.49 -12.44 -5.29
CA ALA A 144 20.54 -13.45 -6.35
C ALA A 144 19.15 -14.07 -6.60
N ALA A 145 18.36 -14.32 -5.56
CA ALA A 145 17.00 -14.84 -5.69
C ALA A 145 16.07 -13.80 -6.34
N CYS A 146 16.18 -12.53 -5.96
CA CYS A 146 15.43 -11.44 -6.60
C CYS A 146 15.75 -11.33 -8.08
N VAL A 147 17.03 -11.36 -8.46
CA VAL A 147 17.49 -11.30 -9.86
C VAL A 147 16.90 -12.45 -10.65
N LYS A 148 17.05 -13.69 -10.17
CA LYS A 148 16.49 -14.89 -10.83
C LYS A 148 14.96 -14.78 -11.00
N SER A 149 14.26 -14.30 -9.98
CA SER A 149 12.82 -14.07 -10.00
C SER A 149 12.43 -13.07 -11.10
N ILE A 150 13.13 -11.94 -11.19
CA ILE A 150 12.85 -10.90 -12.19
C ILE A 150 13.18 -11.37 -13.61
N MET A 151 14.34 -12.03 -13.81
CA MET A 151 14.69 -12.64 -15.11
C MET A 151 13.58 -13.57 -15.60
N ASN A 152 13.08 -14.44 -14.72
CA ASN A 152 12.04 -15.41 -15.08
C ASN A 152 10.68 -14.74 -15.37
N LYS A 153 10.28 -13.75 -14.57
CA LYS A 153 8.97 -13.08 -14.69
C LYS A 153 8.91 -12.10 -15.86
N MET A 154 9.99 -11.35 -16.08
CA MET A 154 10.01 -10.28 -17.07
C MET A 154 10.73 -10.65 -18.36
N LYS A 155 11.35 -11.85 -18.42
CA LYS A 155 12.11 -12.34 -19.58
C LYS A 155 13.23 -11.38 -20.00
N VAL A 156 13.93 -10.84 -19.02
CA VAL A 156 15.04 -9.91 -19.20
C VAL A 156 16.39 -10.55 -18.86
N SER A 157 17.47 -9.92 -19.32
CA SER A 157 18.84 -10.34 -18.98
C SER A 157 19.15 -10.08 -17.49
N GLU A 158 20.18 -10.74 -16.98
CA GLU A 158 20.67 -10.54 -15.60
C GLU A 158 21.05 -9.07 -15.35
N SER A 159 21.75 -8.46 -16.28
CA SER A 159 22.14 -7.03 -16.20
C SER A 159 20.92 -6.11 -16.10
N GLU A 160 19.89 -6.36 -16.89
CA GLU A 160 18.64 -5.62 -16.85
C GLU A 160 17.87 -5.85 -15.56
N ALA A 161 17.80 -7.11 -15.10
CA ALA A 161 17.19 -7.43 -13.80
C ALA A 161 17.86 -6.67 -12.66
N HIS A 162 19.18 -6.61 -12.63
CA HIS A 162 19.93 -5.81 -11.66
C HIS A 162 19.60 -4.31 -11.72
N LYS A 163 19.45 -3.74 -12.92
CA LYS A 163 19.07 -2.32 -13.11
C LYS A 163 17.64 -2.08 -12.62
N LEU A 164 16.70 -2.94 -12.99
CA LEU A 164 15.31 -2.84 -12.59
C LEU A 164 15.14 -2.90 -11.07
N ILE A 165 15.81 -3.86 -10.40
CA ILE A 165 15.74 -3.98 -8.95
C ILE A 165 16.32 -2.72 -8.29
N ARG A 166 17.50 -2.25 -8.70
CA ARG A 166 18.08 -1.01 -8.17
C ARG A 166 17.17 0.19 -8.35
N LYS A 167 16.59 0.34 -9.57
CA LYS A 167 15.68 1.43 -9.88
C LYS A 167 14.43 1.37 -9.01
N THR A 168 13.87 0.20 -8.80
CA THR A 168 12.62 0.03 -8.06
C THR A 168 12.82 0.17 -6.55
N ASP A 169 13.88 -0.46 -5.99
CA ASP A 169 14.12 -0.47 -4.55
C ASP A 169 14.72 0.85 -4.03
N LYS A 170 15.36 1.65 -4.90
CA LYS A 170 15.84 2.99 -4.51
C LYS A 170 14.71 3.88 -3.97
N TYR A 171 13.49 3.58 -4.32
CA TYR A 171 12.31 4.42 -4.09
C TYR A 171 11.24 3.74 -3.23
N ARG A 172 11.58 2.65 -2.60
CA ARG A 172 10.77 1.92 -1.60
C ARG A 172 11.33 2.11 -0.18
#